data_45ae2a094fcafba27fec6afbac56ea6c
#
_entry.id   45ae2a094fcafba27fec6afbac56ea6c
#
_cell.length_a   1.000
_cell.length_b   1.000
_cell.length_c   1.000
_cell.angle_alpha   90.00
_cell.angle_beta   90.00
_cell.angle_gamma   90.00
#
_symmetry.space_group_name_H-M   'P 1'
#
loop_
_entity.id
_entity.type
_entity.pdbx_description
1 polymer ?
#
loop_
_entity_poly.entity_id
_entity_poly.type
_entity_poly.pdbx_seq_one_letter_code
_entity_poly.pdbx_strand_id
1 'polypeptide(L)'
;MSGIDHANGHRPDGLLDMIHPLLQAAPRPELDKFSYDLDKALKAVVKLYADVPPDAYTAASLGTEREGSGIVLDSNGLVLTIGYLMSEASHVTLTMTGGETVDAEPIAYDHETGFGMVQAIEPMDVEPLEIGDSSLVAMGDSVVVASFGGLSHSIDGRVMSVREFAGSWEYLLDEAIYTMPVHPYWGGGALIDQNGKLVGVGSLYVEQAIGETERLPGNMFVPINLLKPIRAAMLSTGRADRPKRPWLAMHTADTTERLFVTRVGDDGPADLAGIEAGDIVLSVEGVAVTDLAHMYRTIWAAGPPGTDIRFTVLRDDDVLSIRVRSADRYNRMNLPRRH
;
A
#
# COMPACT_ATOMS: atom_id res chain seq x y z
N MET A 1 19.56 12.53 11.49
CA MET A 1 19.17 11.16 11.85
C MET A 1 18.12 10.76 10.84
N SER A 2 18.45 9.81 9.99
CA SER A 2 17.67 9.41 8.83
C SER A 2 16.25 9.02 9.23
N GLY A 3 15.26 9.75 8.72
CA GLY A 3 13.89 9.27 8.71
C GLY A 3 13.88 7.88 8.07
N ILE A 4 13.26 6.94 8.72
CA ILE A 4 12.94 5.64 8.12
C ILE A 4 12.05 5.98 6.93
N ASP A 5 12.58 5.88 5.72
CA ASP A 5 11.79 5.93 4.51
C ASP A 5 10.61 5.00 4.74
N HIS A 6 9.39 5.54 4.63
CA HIS A 6 8.16 4.76 4.70
C HIS A 6 8.26 3.74 3.58
N ALA A 7 8.77 2.56 3.94
CA ALA A 7 9.23 1.60 2.97
C ALA A 7 8.02 1.11 2.19
N ASN A 8 8.04 1.34 0.90
CA ASN A 8 7.19 0.75 -0.14
C ASN A 8 7.13 -0.78 -0.06
N GLY A 9 6.71 -1.36 1.08
CA GLY A 9 6.76 -2.80 1.34
C GLY A 9 8.16 -3.39 1.57
N HIS A 10 9.23 -2.65 1.33
CA HIS A 10 10.58 -3.08 1.72
C HIS A 10 10.70 -2.98 3.23
N ARG A 11 10.93 -4.11 3.88
CA ARG A 11 11.19 -4.16 5.32
C ARG A 11 12.66 -3.79 5.55
N PRO A 12 12.98 -2.70 6.25
CA PRO A 12 14.36 -2.42 6.63
C PRO A 12 14.95 -3.60 7.39
N ASP A 13 16.19 -3.95 7.11
CA ASP A 13 16.90 -5.00 7.83
C ASP A 13 16.85 -4.73 9.34
N GLY A 14 16.47 -5.74 10.12
CA GLY A 14 16.34 -5.63 11.57
C GLY A 14 15.02 -5.03 12.08
N LEU A 15 14.14 -4.49 11.22
CA LEU A 15 12.84 -3.97 11.67
C LEU A 15 11.98 -5.07 12.29
N LEU A 16 11.98 -6.28 11.71
CA LEU A 16 11.25 -7.42 12.26
C LEU A 16 11.77 -7.83 13.63
N ASP A 17 13.07 -7.78 13.85
CA ASP A 17 13.68 -8.11 15.15
C ASP A 17 13.25 -7.11 16.23
N MET A 18 13.01 -5.83 15.84
CA MET A 18 12.54 -4.79 16.75
C MET A 18 11.05 -4.91 17.07
N ILE A 19 10.22 -5.26 16.08
CA ILE A 19 8.76 -5.24 16.23
C ILE A 19 8.13 -6.62 16.49
N HIS A 20 8.83 -7.73 16.20
CA HIS A 20 8.36 -9.08 16.51
C HIS A 20 8.05 -9.30 18.00
N PRO A 21 8.85 -8.79 18.97
CA PRO A 21 8.50 -8.83 20.38
C PRO A 21 7.19 -8.09 20.71
N LEU A 22 6.85 -7.05 19.94
CA LEU A 22 5.59 -6.33 20.12
C LEU A 22 4.38 -7.18 19.79
N LEU A 23 4.47 -8.07 18.81
CA LEU A 23 3.41 -9.03 18.51
C LEU A 23 3.17 -9.99 19.68
N GLN A 24 4.24 -10.44 20.37
CA GLN A 24 4.11 -11.34 21.52
C GLN A 24 3.47 -10.65 22.73
N ALA A 25 3.73 -9.34 22.88
CA ALA A 25 3.16 -8.54 23.96
C ALA A 25 1.78 -7.94 23.63
N ALA A 26 1.38 -7.95 22.36
CA ALA A 26 0.10 -7.40 21.93
C ALA A 26 -1.09 -8.24 22.42
N PRO A 27 -2.22 -7.59 22.74
CA PRO A 27 -3.43 -8.29 23.15
C PRO A 27 -3.92 -9.21 22.03
N ARG A 28 -4.23 -10.45 22.38
CA ARG A 28 -4.81 -11.42 21.44
C ARG A 28 -6.32 -11.30 21.44
N PRO A 29 -6.98 -11.45 20.29
CA PRO A 29 -8.43 -11.57 20.27
C PRO A 29 -8.88 -12.79 21.06
N GLU A 30 -9.87 -12.61 21.95
CA GLU A 30 -10.48 -13.70 22.70
C GLU A 30 -11.71 -14.18 21.93
N LEU A 31 -11.69 -15.44 21.46
CA LEU A 31 -12.70 -16.00 20.52
C LEU A 31 -14.15 -15.88 21.05
N ASP A 32 -14.34 -15.97 22.35
CA ASP A 32 -15.65 -15.90 23.02
C ASP A 32 -16.22 -14.47 23.13
N LYS A 33 -15.43 -13.46 22.82
CA LYS A 33 -15.88 -12.05 22.82
C LYS A 33 -16.52 -11.61 21.50
N PHE A 34 -16.43 -12.43 20.46
CA PHE A 34 -16.96 -12.09 19.14
C PHE A 34 -18.33 -12.74 18.91
N SER A 35 -19.24 -12.01 18.27
CA SER A 35 -20.56 -12.51 17.86
C SER A 35 -20.53 -13.37 16.58
N TYR A 36 -19.37 -13.50 15.96
CA TYR A 36 -19.11 -14.28 14.76
C TYR A 36 -17.97 -15.28 14.96
N ASP A 37 -17.84 -16.23 14.06
CA ASP A 37 -16.75 -17.21 14.09
C ASP A 37 -15.44 -16.57 13.64
N LEU A 38 -14.65 -16.07 14.60
CA LEU A 38 -13.37 -15.42 14.33
C LEU A 38 -12.35 -16.41 13.76
N ASP A 39 -12.31 -17.66 14.23
CA ASP A 39 -11.36 -18.66 13.71
C ASP A 39 -11.59 -18.92 12.21
N LYS A 40 -12.85 -18.99 11.80
CA LYS A 40 -13.23 -19.08 10.40
C LYS A 40 -12.80 -17.83 9.60
N ALA A 41 -13.04 -16.64 10.12
CA ALA A 41 -12.63 -15.39 9.46
C ALA A 41 -11.11 -15.32 9.29
N LEU A 42 -10.34 -15.77 10.30
CA LEU A 42 -8.89 -15.78 10.25
C LEU A 42 -8.32 -16.79 9.22
N LYS A 43 -9.02 -17.88 8.93
CA LYS A 43 -8.63 -18.85 7.89
C LYS A 43 -8.72 -18.29 6.48
N ALA A 44 -9.52 -17.23 6.27
CA ALA A 44 -9.56 -16.50 5.00
C ALA A 44 -8.30 -15.68 4.72
N VAL A 45 -7.42 -15.51 5.71
CA VAL A 45 -6.13 -14.83 5.53
C VAL A 45 -5.05 -15.88 5.24
N VAL A 46 -4.55 -15.87 4.01
CA VAL A 46 -3.56 -16.80 3.49
C VAL A 46 -2.20 -16.14 3.39
N LYS A 47 -1.12 -16.93 3.41
CA LYS A 47 0.22 -16.46 3.08
C LYS A 47 0.30 -16.24 1.57
N LEU A 48 0.90 -15.15 1.19
CA LEU A 48 1.27 -14.85 -0.19
C LEU A 48 2.78 -14.76 -0.28
N TYR A 49 3.36 -15.51 -1.19
CA TYR A 49 4.76 -15.41 -1.59
C TYR A 49 4.83 -15.12 -3.08
N ALA A 50 5.72 -14.24 -3.50
CA ALA A 50 5.86 -13.84 -4.89
C ALA A 50 7.34 -13.74 -5.30
N ASP A 51 7.67 -14.34 -6.44
CA ASP A 51 8.94 -14.19 -7.13
C ASP A 51 8.81 -13.13 -8.22
N VAL A 52 9.70 -12.14 -8.17
CA VAL A 52 9.75 -11.03 -9.11
C VAL A 52 11.06 -11.08 -9.89
N PRO A 53 11.03 -10.97 -11.23
CA PRO A 53 12.24 -10.95 -12.04
C PRO A 53 13.21 -9.83 -11.60
N PRO A 54 14.52 -10.07 -11.58
CA PRO A 54 15.49 -9.08 -11.11
C PRO A 54 15.60 -7.85 -12.01
N ASP A 55 15.13 -7.93 -13.25
CA ASP A 55 15.04 -6.84 -14.22
C ASP A 55 13.70 -6.09 -14.18
N ALA A 56 12.78 -6.49 -13.29
CA ALA A 56 11.53 -5.77 -13.08
C ALA A 56 11.79 -4.37 -12.49
N TYR A 57 10.99 -3.39 -12.90
CA TYR A 57 11.14 -2.01 -12.45
C TYR A 57 11.10 -1.87 -10.92
N THR A 58 10.23 -2.65 -10.26
CA THR A 58 10.08 -2.61 -8.79
C THR A 58 11.09 -3.45 -8.04
N ALA A 59 11.90 -4.29 -8.71
CA ALA A 59 12.83 -5.21 -8.04
C ALA A 59 13.92 -4.46 -7.25
N ALA A 60 14.45 -3.36 -7.80
CA ALA A 60 15.49 -2.56 -7.16
C ALA A 60 15.04 -1.94 -5.81
N SER A 61 13.74 -1.64 -5.67
CA SER A 61 13.21 -0.98 -4.47
C SER A 61 12.48 -1.91 -3.51
N LEU A 62 11.89 -3.01 -4.01
CA LEU A 62 11.05 -3.92 -3.24
C LEU A 62 11.64 -5.32 -3.08
N GLY A 63 12.77 -5.60 -3.76
CA GLY A 63 13.35 -6.93 -3.80
C GLY A 63 12.67 -7.87 -4.79
N THR A 64 13.27 -9.04 -4.99
CA THR A 64 12.82 -10.08 -5.91
C THR A 64 11.98 -11.16 -5.24
N GLU A 65 12.12 -11.35 -3.94
CA GLU A 65 11.30 -12.24 -3.13
C GLU A 65 10.43 -11.40 -2.19
N ARG A 66 9.11 -11.57 -2.29
CA ARG A 66 8.16 -10.78 -1.50
C ARG A 66 7.21 -11.70 -0.77
N GLU A 67 7.01 -11.40 0.50
CA GLU A 67 6.16 -12.18 1.38
C GLU A 67 5.18 -11.29 2.15
N GLY A 68 3.94 -11.76 2.27
CA GLY A 68 2.92 -11.09 3.03
C GLY A 68 1.66 -11.94 3.17
N SER A 69 0.54 -11.27 3.33
CA SER A 69 -0.77 -11.91 3.44
C SER A 69 -1.64 -11.58 2.24
N GLY A 70 -2.61 -12.45 1.98
CA GLY A 70 -3.71 -12.22 1.07
C GLY A 70 -5.03 -12.61 1.73
N ILE A 71 -6.12 -12.06 1.25
CA ILE A 71 -7.46 -12.25 1.81
C ILE A 71 -8.35 -12.87 0.74
N VAL A 72 -8.86 -14.06 1.00
CA VAL A 72 -9.75 -14.78 0.08
C VAL A 72 -11.09 -14.05 0.02
N LEU A 73 -11.50 -13.65 -1.19
CA LEU A 73 -12.72 -12.85 -1.42
C LEU A 73 -13.88 -13.65 -2.00
N ASP A 74 -13.61 -14.80 -2.64
CA ASP A 74 -14.64 -15.65 -3.17
C ASP A 74 -14.22 -17.13 -3.24
N SER A 75 -15.19 -18.01 -3.49
CA SER A 75 -14.98 -19.45 -3.58
C SER A 75 -14.21 -19.90 -4.83
N ASN A 76 -13.97 -19.01 -5.79
CA ASN A 76 -13.17 -19.30 -6.97
C ASN A 76 -11.67 -19.04 -6.73
N GLY A 77 -11.28 -18.67 -5.51
CA GLY A 77 -9.89 -18.42 -5.15
C GLY A 77 -9.37 -17.04 -5.55
N LEU A 78 -10.26 -16.05 -5.68
CA LEU A 78 -9.84 -14.66 -5.80
C LEU A 78 -9.29 -14.16 -4.47
N VAL A 79 -8.06 -13.66 -4.49
CA VAL A 79 -7.36 -13.16 -3.29
C VAL A 79 -7.00 -11.69 -3.48
N LEU A 80 -7.38 -10.87 -2.51
CA LEU A 80 -7.00 -9.47 -2.39
C LEU A 80 -5.76 -9.33 -1.52
N THR A 81 -4.84 -8.49 -1.94
CA THR A 81 -3.64 -8.15 -1.17
C THR A 81 -3.27 -6.68 -1.40
N ILE A 82 -2.13 -6.27 -0.84
CA ILE A 82 -1.52 -4.99 -1.21
C ILE A 82 -0.58 -5.20 -2.41
N GLY A 83 -0.69 -4.35 -3.41
CA GLY A 83 -0.13 -4.56 -4.73
C GLY A 83 1.39 -4.65 -4.80
N TYR A 84 2.12 -3.98 -3.90
CA TYR A 84 3.59 -4.06 -3.89
C TYR A 84 4.11 -5.49 -3.62
N LEU A 85 3.30 -6.36 -3.01
CA LEU A 85 3.69 -7.76 -2.78
C LEU A 85 3.70 -8.57 -4.08
N MET A 86 2.83 -8.25 -5.04
CA MET A 86 2.62 -9.09 -6.22
C MET A 86 2.86 -8.39 -7.56
N SER A 87 3.11 -7.07 -7.55
CA SER A 87 3.36 -6.33 -8.80
C SER A 87 4.62 -6.86 -9.49
N GLU A 88 4.50 -7.09 -10.82
CA GLU A 88 5.55 -7.65 -11.68
C GLU A 88 6.01 -9.07 -11.30
N ALA A 89 5.28 -9.77 -10.43
CA ALA A 89 5.61 -11.15 -10.08
C ALA A 89 5.43 -12.07 -11.29
N SER A 90 6.41 -12.95 -11.50
CA SER A 90 6.37 -14.03 -12.47
C SER A 90 5.74 -15.30 -11.90
N HIS A 91 5.74 -15.44 -10.59
CA HIS A 91 5.16 -16.56 -9.87
C HIS A 91 4.62 -16.10 -8.52
N VAL A 92 3.46 -16.61 -8.14
CA VAL A 92 2.84 -16.37 -6.82
C VAL A 92 2.39 -17.70 -6.25
N THR A 93 2.68 -17.93 -4.98
CA THR A 93 2.19 -19.08 -4.22
C THR A 93 1.33 -18.61 -3.04
N LEU A 94 0.20 -19.24 -2.85
CA LEU A 94 -0.68 -19.04 -1.70
C LEU A 94 -0.58 -20.26 -0.77
N THR A 95 -0.40 -20.01 0.54
CA THR A 95 -0.39 -21.06 1.56
C THR A 95 -1.56 -20.86 2.50
N MET A 96 -2.38 -21.87 2.68
CA MET A 96 -3.52 -21.89 3.60
C MET A 96 -3.05 -22.23 5.03
N THR A 97 -3.88 -21.94 6.02
CA THR A 97 -3.57 -22.17 7.44
C THR A 97 -3.22 -23.63 7.76
N GLY A 98 -3.72 -24.59 6.99
CA GLY A 98 -3.37 -26.02 7.09
C GLY A 98 -1.97 -26.39 6.57
N GLY A 99 -1.28 -25.46 5.91
CA GLY A 99 0.00 -25.68 5.26
C GLY A 99 -0.09 -26.12 3.79
N GLU A 100 -1.29 -26.30 3.27
CA GLU A 100 -1.51 -26.58 1.86
C GLU A 100 -1.17 -25.33 1.02
N THR A 101 -0.55 -25.57 -0.15
CA THR A 101 -0.11 -24.51 -1.06
C THR A 101 -0.76 -24.68 -2.42
N VAL A 102 -1.11 -23.56 -3.05
CA VAL A 102 -1.59 -23.52 -4.43
C VAL A 102 -0.86 -22.40 -5.18
N ASP A 103 -0.63 -22.62 -6.47
CA ASP A 103 -0.10 -21.57 -7.33
C ASP A 103 -1.20 -20.54 -7.66
N ALA A 104 -0.78 -19.31 -7.89
CA ALA A 104 -1.69 -18.24 -8.24
C ALA A 104 -1.09 -17.32 -9.31
N GLU A 105 -1.96 -16.68 -10.06
CA GLU A 105 -1.60 -15.70 -11.08
C GLU A 105 -1.88 -14.28 -10.60
N PRO A 106 -0.93 -13.33 -10.74
CA PRO A 106 -1.24 -11.91 -10.60
C PRO A 106 -2.25 -11.50 -11.67
N ILE A 107 -3.39 -10.96 -11.26
CA ILE A 107 -4.45 -10.62 -12.21
C ILE A 107 -4.73 -9.14 -12.33
N ALA A 108 -4.50 -8.35 -11.28
CA ALA A 108 -4.75 -6.93 -11.29
C ALA A 108 -3.92 -6.18 -10.27
N TYR A 109 -3.55 -4.95 -10.64
CA TYR A 109 -2.88 -4.00 -9.76
C TYR A 109 -3.39 -2.59 -9.99
N ASP A 110 -3.71 -1.90 -8.91
CA ASP A 110 -4.06 -0.49 -8.93
C ASP A 110 -3.14 0.31 -7.99
N HIS A 111 -2.25 1.10 -8.54
CA HIS A 111 -1.27 1.85 -7.76
C HIS A 111 -1.87 3.02 -6.97
N GLU A 112 -3.04 3.54 -7.38
CA GLU A 112 -3.67 4.68 -6.70
C GLU A 112 -4.30 4.29 -5.37
N THR A 113 -4.90 3.10 -5.29
CA THR A 113 -5.37 2.52 -4.02
C THR A 113 -4.32 1.65 -3.36
N GLY A 114 -3.37 1.15 -4.12
CA GLY A 114 -2.39 0.16 -3.68
C GLY A 114 -2.92 -1.28 -3.69
N PHE A 115 -4.16 -1.56 -4.10
CA PHE A 115 -4.69 -2.92 -4.14
C PHE A 115 -4.04 -3.78 -5.23
N GLY A 116 -3.77 -5.03 -4.88
CA GLY A 116 -3.39 -6.10 -5.81
C GLY A 116 -4.36 -7.26 -5.71
N MET A 117 -4.57 -7.97 -6.80
CA MET A 117 -5.37 -9.18 -6.84
C MET A 117 -4.60 -10.31 -7.50
N VAL A 118 -4.72 -11.49 -6.92
CA VAL A 118 -4.23 -12.73 -7.50
C VAL A 118 -5.34 -13.74 -7.59
N GLN A 119 -5.26 -14.64 -8.55
CA GLN A 119 -6.22 -15.73 -8.77
C GLN A 119 -5.54 -17.06 -8.53
N ALA A 120 -5.99 -17.83 -7.56
CA ALA A 120 -5.55 -19.20 -7.37
C ALA A 120 -5.86 -20.04 -8.62
N ILE A 121 -4.91 -20.88 -9.04
CA ILE A 121 -5.06 -21.76 -10.22
C ILE A 121 -5.89 -22.99 -9.86
N GLU A 122 -5.75 -23.45 -8.62
CA GLU A 122 -6.48 -24.60 -8.09
C GLU A 122 -7.52 -24.15 -7.05
N PRO A 123 -8.60 -24.92 -6.83
CA PRO A 123 -9.57 -24.63 -5.80
C PRO A 123 -8.92 -24.57 -4.40
N MET A 124 -9.33 -23.61 -3.60
CA MET A 124 -8.92 -23.46 -2.21
C MET A 124 -10.08 -23.86 -1.30
N ASP A 125 -9.81 -24.75 -0.32
CA ASP A 125 -10.81 -25.11 0.72
C ASP A 125 -10.79 -24.06 1.84
N VAL A 126 -11.14 -22.82 1.45
CA VAL A 126 -11.15 -21.64 2.34
C VAL A 126 -12.46 -20.88 2.11
N GLU A 127 -13.20 -20.64 3.20
CA GLU A 127 -14.35 -19.75 3.11
C GLU A 127 -13.90 -18.29 2.98
N PRO A 128 -14.50 -17.54 2.03
CA PRO A 128 -14.17 -16.15 1.82
C PRO A 128 -14.51 -15.25 3.02
N LEU A 129 -13.72 -14.20 3.23
CA LEU A 129 -14.05 -13.14 4.17
C LEU A 129 -15.04 -12.17 3.51
N GLU A 130 -16.15 -11.91 4.20
CA GLU A 130 -17.17 -10.97 3.71
C GLU A 130 -16.63 -9.53 3.72
N ILE A 131 -16.84 -8.83 2.60
CA ILE A 131 -16.48 -7.40 2.49
C ILE A 131 -17.48 -6.55 3.29
N GLY A 132 -16.95 -5.72 4.17
CA GLY A 132 -17.70 -4.78 4.99
C GLY A 132 -17.85 -3.39 4.36
N ASP A 133 -18.02 -2.41 5.23
CA ASP A 133 -18.16 -1.00 4.85
C ASP A 133 -17.19 -0.15 5.68
N SER A 134 -16.08 0.27 5.06
CA SER A 134 -15.06 1.07 5.73
C SER A 134 -15.48 2.50 6.03
N SER A 135 -16.59 2.99 5.46
CA SER A 135 -17.14 4.31 5.81
C SER A 135 -17.77 4.37 7.20
N LEU A 136 -18.03 3.20 7.80
CA LEU A 136 -18.55 3.08 9.16
C LEU A 136 -17.44 3.01 10.21
N VAL A 137 -16.19 2.88 9.79
CA VAL A 137 -15.04 2.79 10.70
C VAL A 137 -14.71 4.15 11.27
N ALA A 138 -14.66 4.23 12.59
CA ALA A 138 -14.37 5.45 13.32
C ALA A 138 -13.24 5.28 14.35
N MET A 139 -12.63 6.40 14.73
CA MET A 139 -11.64 6.44 15.82
C MET A 139 -12.24 5.84 17.10
N GLY A 140 -11.50 4.93 17.72
CA GLY A 140 -11.90 4.22 18.94
C GLY A 140 -12.54 2.85 18.70
N ASP A 141 -12.90 2.52 17.46
CA ASP A 141 -13.49 1.22 17.14
C ASP A 141 -12.51 0.08 17.44
N SER A 142 -13.06 -1.00 18.00
CA SER A 142 -12.32 -2.25 18.15
C SER A 142 -12.29 -3.01 16.83
N VAL A 143 -11.12 -3.49 16.46
CA VAL A 143 -10.88 -4.22 15.21
C VAL A 143 -9.93 -5.39 15.47
N VAL A 144 -9.99 -6.40 14.63
CA VAL A 144 -8.95 -7.44 14.59
C VAL A 144 -8.00 -7.15 13.42
N VAL A 145 -6.72 -7.03 13.73
CA VAL A 145 -5.65 -6.98 12.73
C VAL A 145 -5.11 -8.39 12.57
N ALA A 146 -5.26 -8.97 11.39
CA ALA A 146 -4.89 -10.35 11.13
C ALA A 146 -3.93 -10.48 9.95
N SER A 147 -2.83 -11.21 10.15
CA SER A 147 -1.99 -11.73 9.07
C SER A 147 -2.12 -13.24 8.99
N PHE A 148 -1.49 -13.86 7.98
CA PHE A 148 -1.41 -15.31 7.89
C PHE A 148 -0.84 -15.93 9.17
N GLY A 149 -1.47 -17.02 9.64
CA GLY A 149 -1.06 -17.75 10.85
C GLY A 149 -2.15 -17.82 11.92
N GLY A 150 -3.37 -17.39 11.60
CA GLY A 150 -4.53 -17.51 12.47
C GLY A 150 -4.43 -16.68 13.77
N LEU A 151 -4.97 -17.19 14.87
CA LEU A 151 -5.06 -16.46 16.13
C LEU A 151 -3.69 -16.02 16.69
N SER A 152 -2.64 -16.81 16.49
CA SER A 152 -1.28 -16.48 16.93
C SER A 152 -0.67 -15.29 16.18
N HIS A 153 -1.21 -14.97 15.01
CA HIS A 153 -0.81 -13.85 14.16
C HIS A 153 -1.95 -12.82 13.98
N SER A 154 -2.73 -12.65 15.03
CA SER A 154 -3.80 -11.66 15.11
C SER A 154 -3.67 -10.81 16.36
N ILE A 155 -4.10 -9.56 16.27
CA ILE A 155 -4.06 -8.59 17.36
C ILE A 155 -5.48 -8.04 17.58
N ASP A 156 -5.92 -7.95 18.85
CA ASP A 156 -7.05 -7.11 19.25
C ASP A 156 -6.58 -5.65 19.23
N GLY A 157 -6.98 -4.95 18.17
CA GLY A 157 -6.53 -3.61 17.87
C GLY A 157 -7.63 -2.56 18.01
N ARG A 158 -7.20 -1.30 17.92
CA ARG A 158 -8.10 -0.16 17.89
C ARG A 158 -7.77 0.76 16.74
N VAL A 159 -8.79 1.35 16.15
CA VAL A 159 -8.66 2.45 15.21
C VAL A 159 -8.26 3.71 15.97
N MET A 160 -7.12 4.27 15.61
CA MET A 160 -6.56 5.46 16.26
C MET A 160 -6.91 6.74 15.51
N SER A 161 -6.95 6.67 14.19
CA SER A 161 -7.41 7.78 13.34
C SER A 161 -7.86 7.27 11.97
N VAL A 162 -8.69 8.06 11.30
CA VAL A 162 -9.01 7.94 9.88
C VAL A 162 -8.68 9.29 9.28
N ARG A 163 -7.68 9.35 8.41
CA ARG A 163 -7.18 10.62 7.86
C ARG A 163 -6.40 10.42 6.57
N GLU A 164 -6.09 11.52 5.90
CA GLU A 164 -5.26 11.52 4.71
C GLU A 164 -3.89 10.87 4.95
N PHE A 165 -3.40 10.19 3.92
CA PHE A 165 -2.04 9.65 3.85
C PHE A 165 -1.41 10.03 2.52
N ALA A 166 -0.27 10.71 2.57
CA ALA A 166 0.57 10.99 1.41
C ALA A 166 1.91 10.24 1.56
N GLY A 167 2.19 9.34 0.64
CA GLY A 167 3.46 8.60 0.58
C GLY A 167 4.47 9.29 -0.33
N SER A 168 5.77 9.13 -0.04
CA SER A 168 6.85 9.78 -0.79
C SER A 168 6.89 9.41 -2.29
N TRP A 169 6.24 8.33 -2.69
CA TRP A 169 6.29 7.69 -4.03
C TRP A 169 5.10 8.03 -4.94
N GLU A 170 4.59 9.24 -4.86
CA GLU A 170 3.42 9.70 -5.61
C GLU A 170 2.15 8.88 -5.28
N TYR A 171 1.89 8.70 -3.99
CA TYR A 171 0.77 7.96 -3.44
C TYR A 171 -0.04 8.83 -2.48
N LEU A 172 -1.36 8.84 -2.64
CA LEU A 172 -2.26 9.64 -1.83
C LEU A 172 -3.57 8.90 -1.62
N LEU A 173 -3.96 8.75 -0.36
CA LEU A 173 -5.30 8.34 0.06
C LEU A 173 -5.95 9.51 0.81
N ASP A 174 -7.14 9.90 0.42
CA ASP A 174 -7.91 10.94 1.14
C ASP A 174 -8.30 10.49 2.54
N GLU A 175 -8.55 9.19 2.70
CA GLU A 175 -8.81 8.53 3.97
C GLU A 175 -8.00 7.24 4.05
N ALA A 176 -7.19 7.09 5.07
CA ALA A 176 -6.50 5.85 5.44
C ALA A 176 -6.84 5.52 6.89
N ILE A 177 -6.94 4.24 7.24
CA ILE A 177 -7.28 3.79 8.58
C ILE A 177 -5.98 3.47 9.32
N TYR A 178 -5.80 4.05 10.50
CA TYR A 178 -4.62 3.82 11.34
C TYR A 178 -4.99 3.06 12.59
N THR A 179 -4.22 2.04 12.91
CA THR A 179 -4.49 1.17 14.06
C THR A 179 -3.30 1.02 14.99
N MET A 180 -3.56 0.70 16.24
CA MET A 180 -2.60 0.28 17.26
C MET A 180 -3.16 -0.92 18.04
N PRO A 181 -2.28 -1.74 18.65
CA PRO A 181 -0.81 -1.73 18.57
C PRO A 181 -0.29 -2.19 17.20
N VAL A 182 1.02 -2.03 16.97
CA VAL A 182 1.69 -2.46 15.74
C VAL A 182 1.57 -3.96 15.54
N HIS A 183 1.13 -4.36 14.35
CA HIS A 183 1.25 -5.72 13.85
C HIS A 183 2.49 -5.82 12.94
N PRO A 184 3.48 -6.68 13.21
CA PRO A 184 4.73 -6.72 12.44
C PRO A 184 4.58 -7.25 11.01
N TYR A 185 3.53 -8.03 10.75
CA TYR A 185 3.26 -8.63 9.43
C TYR A 185 2.07 -7.94 8.77
N TRP A 186 2.18 -6.62 8.56
CA TRP A 186 1.07 -5.78 8.07
C TRP A 186 0.73 -5.97 6.60
N GLY A 187 1.73 -6.32 5.75
CA GLY A 187 1.56 -6.35 4.29
C GLY A 187 0.48 -7.33 3.84
N GLY A 188 -0.61 -6.80 3.27
CA GLY A 188 -1.75 -7.59 2.81
C GLY A 188 -2.64 -8.17 3.91
N GLY A 189 -2.37 -7.87 5.19
CA GLY A 189 -3.16 -8.33 6.32
C GLY A 189 -4.59 -7.76 6.31
N ALA A 190 -5.52 -8.50 6.93
CA ALA A 190 -6.91 -8.08 7.04
C ALA A 190 -7.15 -7.18 8.25
N LEU A 191 -7.92 -6.12 8.04
CA LEU A 191 -8.58 -5.36 9.10
C LEU A 191 -10.04 -5.82 9.17
N ILE A 192 -10.43 -6.46 10.27
CA ILE A 192 -11.75 -7.07 10.46
C ILE A 192 -12.51 -6.27 11.52
N ASP A 193 -13.73 -5.90 11.21
CA ASP A 193 -14.60 -5.16 12.13
C ASP A 193 -15.25 -6.06 13.19
N GLN A 194 -16.05 -5.46 14.08
CA GLN A 194 -16.78 -6.14 15.14
C GLN A 194 -17.86 -7.13 14.64
N ASN A 195 -18.20 -7.06 13.35
CA ASN A 195 -19.17 -7.94 12.70
C ASN A 195 -18.51 -9.07 11.89
N GLY A 196 -17.19 -9.18 11.94
CA GLY A 196 -16.43 -10.18 11.20
C GLY A 196 -16.21 -9.86 9.73
N LYS A 197 -16.33 -8.59 9.34
CA LYS A 197 -16.23 -8.18 7.94
C LYS A 197 -14.91 -7.45 7.67
N LEU A 198 -14.42 -7.64 6.45
CA LEU A 198 -13.21 -6.96 5.97
C LEU A 198 -13.49 -5.47 5.76
N VAL A 199 -12.78 -4.59 6.47
CA VAL A 199 -12.91 -3.13 6.35
C VAL A 199 -11.63 -2.44 5.88
N GLY A 200 -10.50 -3.16 5.81
CA GLY A 200 -9.25 -2.61 5.27
C GLY A 200 -8.21 -3.67 4.97
N VAL A 201 -7.23 -3.30 4.16
CA VAL A 201 -6.07 -4.14 3.80
C VAL A 201 -4.79 -3.47 4.29
N GLY A 202 -3.99 -4.21 5.03
CA GLY A 202 -2.75 -3.73 5.62
C GLY A 202 -1.73 -3.31 4.56
N SER A 203 -1.21 -2.11 4.71
CA SER A 203 -0.28 -1.53 3.74
C SER A 203 1.06 -1.19 4.37
N LEU A 204 1.10 -0.44 5.45
CA LEU A 204 2.34 0.14 5.96
C LEU A 204 2.45 0.04 7.50
N TYR A 205 3.69 0.02 7.95
CA TYR A 205 4.05 0.51 9.27
C TYR A 205 4.14 2.04 9.24
N VAL A 206 3.66 2.70 10.27
CA VAL A 206 3.74 4.15 10.41
C VAL A 206 4.22 4.52 11.82
N GLU A 207 5.02 5.57 11.91
CA GLU A 207 5.51 6.07 13.21
C GLU A 207 4.49 6.93 13.95
N GLN A 208 3.43 7.35 13.27
CA GLN A 208 2.46 8.35 13.74
C GLN A 208 1.03 7.89 13.47
N ALA A 209 0.53 6.91 14.25
CA ALA A 209 -0.82 6.38 14.07
C ALA A 209 -1.93 7.31 14.56
N ILE A 210 -1.66 8.17 15.55
CA ILE A 210 -2.67 9.07 16.15
C ILE A 210 -2.79 10.37 15.36
N GLY A 211 -1.66 10.96 14.97
CA GLY A 211 -1.61 12.25 14.28
C GLY A 211 -0.16 12.65 14.03
N GLU A 212 0.04 13.78 13.38
CA GLU A 212 1.39 14.21 12.94
C GLU A 212 2.31 14.63 14.07
N THR A 213 1.78 14.98 15.23
CA THR A 213 2.54 15.51 16.36
C THR A 213 3.00 14.47 17.37
N GLU A 214 2.35 13.31 17.43
CA GLU A 214 2.66 12.25 18.38
C GLU A 214 3.28 11.04 17.69
N ARG A 215 4.50 10.69 18.08
CA ARG A 215 5.19 9.49 17.58
C ARG A 215 4.72 8.25 18.33
N LEU A 216 3.55 7.75 17.94
CA LEU A 216 3.03 6.47 18.40
C LEU A 216 2.90 5.54 17.19
N PRO A 217 3.73 4.49 17.13
CA PRO A 217 3.77 3.62 15.97
C PRO A 217 2.50 2.78 15.85
N GLY A 218 2.11 2.51 14.62
CA GLY A 218 0.96 1.70 14.28
C GLY A 218 1.03 1.16 12.87
N ASN A 219 -0.10 0.70 12.36
CA ASN A 219 -0.22 0.28 10.97
C ASN A 219 -1.25 1.15 10.23
N MET A 220 -1.01 1.31 8.95
CA MET A 220 -1.93 1.96 8.03
C MET A 220 -2.59 0.91 7.13
N PHE A 221 -3.90 1.04 6.98
CA PHE A 221 -4.75 0.19 6.15
C PHE A 221 -5.41 1.01 5.06
N VAL A 222 -5.47 0.41 3.87
CA VAL A 222 -6.25 0.92 2.75
C VAL A 222 -7.72 0.56 2.98
N PRO A 223 -8.64 1.55 3.02
CA PRO A 223 -10.06 1.29 3.23
C PRO A 223 -10.67 0.42 2.15
N ILE A 224 -11.45 -0.60 2.53
CA ILE A 224 -11.99 -1.56 1.57
C ILE A 224 -13.00 -0.97 0.59
N ASN A 225 -13.67 0.12 0.94
CA ASN A 225 -14.62 0.78 0.04
C ASN A 225 -13.97 1.32 -1.24
N LEU A 226 -12.66 1.57 -1.23
CA LEU A 226 -11.90 1.95 -2.43
C LEU A 226 -11.85 0.84 -3.48
N LEU A 227 -12.04 -0.42 -3.08
CA LEU A 227 -12.11 -1.55 -3.99
C LEU A 227 -13.42 -1.59 -4.79
N LYS A 228 -14.53 -1.24 -4.17
CA LYS A 228 -15.88 -1.40 -4.73
C LYS A 228 -16.05 -0.78 -6.12
N PRO A 229 -15.66 0.50 -6.37
CA PRO A 229 -15.83 1.12 -7.69
C PRO A 229 -14.88 0.59 -8.76
N ILE A 230 -13.76 -0.02 -8.40
CA ILE A 230 -12.72 -0.45 -9.35
C ILE A 230 -12.66 -1.96 -9.57
N ARG A 231 -13.29 -2.76 -8.70
CA ARG A 231 -13.21 -4.23 -8.71
C ARG A 231 -13.55 -4.84 -10.07
N ALA A 232 -14.65 -4.42 -10.68
CA ALA A 232 -15.10 -4.98 -11.96
C ALA A 232 -14.09 -4.71 -13.09
N ALA A 233 -13.56 -3.51 -13.18
CA ALA A 233 -12.55 -3.14 -14.16
C ALA A 233 -11.22 -3.87 -13.88
N MET A 234 -10.78 -3.95 -12.63
CA MET A 234 -9.59 -4.71 -12.26
C MET A 234 -9.69 -6.18 -12.69
N LEU A 235 -10.83 -6.83 -12.47
CA LEU A 235 -11.05 -8.23 -12.87
C LEU A 235 -11.09 -8.42 -14.38
N SER A 236 -11.59 -7.46 -15.14
CA SER A 236 -11.73 -7.58 -16.59
C SER A 236 -10.48 -7.14 -17.37
N THR A 237 -9.81 -6.10 -16.93
CA THR A 237 -8.69 -5.48 -17.67
C THR A 237 -7.36 -5.48 -16.92
N GLY A 238 -7.34 -5.94 -15.68
CA GLY A 238 -6.16 -5.88 -14.79
C GLY A 238 -5.91 -4.52 -14.17
N ARG A 239 -6.77 -3.51 -14.40
CA ARG A 239 -6.59 -2.12 -13.96
C ARG A 239 -7.91 -1.46 -13.60
N ALA A 240 -7.85 -0.41 -12.78
CA ALA A 240 -8.99 0.46 -12.55
C ALA A 240 -9.36 1.26 -13.80
N ASP A 241 -10.66 1.40 -14.06
CA ASP A 241 -11.17 2.27 -15.14
C ASP A 241 -11.42 3.67 -14.60
N ARG A 242 -10.40 4.52 -14.75
CA ARG A 242 -10.42 5.93 -14.36
C ARG A 242 -9.38 6.74 -15.14
N PRO A 243 -9.47 8.09 -15.16
CA PRO A 243 -8.45 8.94 -15.76
C PRO A 243 -7.08 8.64 -15.17
N LYS A 244 -6.10 8.44 -16.04
CA LYS A 244 -4.73 8.17 -15.64
C LYS A 244 -4.07 9.42 -15.08
N ARG A 245 -3.37 9.30 -13.97
CA ARG A 245 -2.56 10.36 -13.38
C ARG A 245 -1.20 10.47 -14.03
N PRO A 246 -0.69 11.69 -14.24
CA PRO A 246 0.69 11.89 -14.66
C PRO A 246 1.63 11.40 -13.55
N TRP A 247 2.69 10.71 -13.93
CA TRP A 247 3.70 10.14 -13.05
C TRP A 247 5.08 10.67 -13.42
N LEU A 248 5.92 10.93 -12.41
CA LEU A 248 7.21 11.58 -12.57
C LEU A 248 8.41 10.70 -12.18
N ALA A 249 8.19 9.57 -11.53
CA ALA A 249 9.22 8.72 -10.95
C ALA A 249 10.06 9.45 -9.88
N MET A 250 9.42 10.27 -9.09
CA MET A 250 10.06 11.12 -8.09
C MET A 250 9.60 10.72 -6.68
N HIS A 251 10.56 10.60 -5.78
CA HIS A 251 10.28 10.45 -4.35
C HIS A 251 10.51 11.78 -3.66
N THR A 252 9.52 12.24 -2.92
CA THR A 252 9.56 13.53 -2.24
C THR A 252 9.21 13.34 -0.77
N ALA A 253 9.95 13.96 0.12
CA ALA A 253 9.64 13.97 1.55
C ALA A 253 9.09 15.34 1.96
N ASP A 254 8.17 15.28 2.93
CA ASP A 254 7.60 16.43 3.59
C ASP A 254 8.28 16.62 4.94
N THR A 255 8.70 17.84 5.22
CA THR A 255 9.11 18.28 6.54
C THR A 255 8.26 19.46 6.95
N THR A 256 8.26 19.82 8.22
CA THR A 256 7.45 20.95 8.74
C THR A 256 7.62 22.26 7.98
N GLU A 257 8.68 22.40 7.18
CA GLU A 257 9.00 23.65 6.49
C GLU A 257 9.14 23.51 4.98
N ARG A 258 9.42 22.31 4.44
CA ARG A 258 9.83 22.16 3.03
C ARG A 258 9.51 20.79 2.47
N LEU A 259 9.20 20.78 1.17
CA LEU A 259 9.17 19.60 0.34
C LEU A 259 10.50 19.43 -0.39
N PHE A 260 11.16 18.29 -0.25
CA PHE A 260 12.41 18.04 -0.96
C PHE A 260 12.41 16.68 -1.65
N VAL A 261 13.07 16.61 -2.79
CA VAL A 261 13.25 15.39 -3.55
C VAL A 261 14.27 14.51 -2.84
N THR A 262 13.86 13.31 -2.44
CA THR A 262 14.76 12.34 -1.77
C THR A 262 15.43 11.42 -2.77
N ARG A 263 14.75 11.11 -3.87
CA ARG A 263 15.25 10.26 -4.94
C ARG A 263 14.47 10.49 -6.23
N VAL A 264 15.13 10.34 -7.36
CA VAL A 264 14.52 10.18 -8.69
C VAL A 264 14.77 8.76 -9.20
N GLY A 265 13.83 8.21 -9.93
CA GLY A 265 13.99 6.90 -10.56
C GLY A 265 14.82 7.02 -11.84
N ASP A 266 15.80 6.13 -12.02
CA ASP A 266 16.70 6.10 -13.15
C ASP A 266 15.91 6.08 -14.49
N ASP A 267 16.32 6.92 -15.45
CA ASP A 267 15.64 7.12 -16.73
C ASP A 267 14.15 7.46 -16.59
N GLY A 268 13.72 7.92 -15.44
CA GLY A 268 12.35 8.38 -15.17
C GLY A 268 12.11 9.81 -15.68
N PRO A 269 10.84 10.26 -15.77
CA PRO A 269 10.50 11.61 -16.21
C PRO A 269 11.24 12.73 -15.49
N ALA A 270 11.34 12.65 -14.15
CA ALA A 270 12.03 13.67 -13.34
C ALA A 270 13.54 13.65 -13.57
N ASP A 271 14.15 12.47 -13.64
CA ASP A 271 15.59 12.29 -13.93
C ASP A 271 15.95 12.84 -15.31
N LEU A 272 15.21 12.45 -16.35
CA LEU A 272 15.43 12.93 -17.71
C LEU A 272 15.25 14.45 -17.87
N ALA A 273 14.47 15.07 -16.99
CA ALA A 273 14.28 16.52 -16.96
C ALA A 273 15.34 17.26 -16.16
N GLY A 274 16.19 16.55 -15.39
CA GLY A 274 17.25 17.13 -14.57
C GLY A 274 16.80 17.57 -13.19
N ILE A 275 15.72 16.97 -12.63
CA ILE A 275 15.44 17.04 -11.19
C ILE A 275 16.41 16.10 -10.46
N GLU A 276 16.92 16.54 -9.34
CA GLU A 276 17.93 15.80 -8.57
C GLU A 276 17.49 15.61 -7.11
N ALA A 277 18.04 14.58 -6.47
CA ALA A 277 17.87 14.41 -5.03
C ALA A 277 18.51 15.60 -4.29
N GLY A 278 17.79 16.16 -3.34
CA GLY A 278 18.16 17.38 -2.62
C GLY A 278 17.45 18.65 -3.11
N ASP A 279 16.84 18.64 -4.30
CA ASP A 279 16.01 19.75 -4.78
C ASP A 279 14.87 20.04 -3.80
N ILE A 280 14.68 21.31 -3.44
CA ILE A 280 13.54 21.77 -2.65
C ILE A 280 12.45 22.24 -3.61
N VAL A 281 11.28 21.61 -3.56
CA VAL A 281 10.16 21.97 -4.43
C VAL A 281 9.45 23.20 -3.88
N LEU A 282 9.50 24.32 -4.61
CA LEU A 282 8.88 25.58 -4.23
C LEU A 282 7.48 25.73 -4.83
N SER A 283 7.31 25.35 -6.09
CA SER A 283 6.01 25.43 -6.78
C SER A 283 5.89 24.40 -7.92
N VAL A 284 4.64 24.05 -8.23
CA VAL A 284 4.25 23.25 -9.39
C VAL A 284 3.25 24.06 -10.19
N GLU A 285 3.47 24.19 -11.52
CA GLU A 285 2.64 25.02 -12.42
C GLU A 285 2.45 26.47 -11.91
N GLY A 286 3.42 26.99 -11.17
CA GLY A 286 3.36 28.33 -10.57
C GLY A 286 2.53 28.42 -9.29
N VAL A 287 1.96 27.32 -8.83
CA VAL A 287 1.27 27.21 -7.55
C VAL A 287 2.29 26.80 -6.47
N ALA A 288 2.46 27.63 -5.43
CA ALA A 288 3.31 27.27 -4.29
C ALA A 288 2.74 26.03 -3.58
N VAL A 289 3.58 25.04 -3.34
CA VAL A 289 3.16 23.79 -2.69
C VAL A 289 3.66 23.76 -1.24
N THR A 290 2.79 23.30 -0.34
CA THR A 290 3.01 23.34 1.12
C THR A 290 3.29 21.98 1.73
N ASP A 291 2.75 20.92 1.11
CA ASP A 291 2.80 19.54 1.59
C ASP A 291 2.71 18.56 0.41
N LEU A 292 2.97 17.28 0.66
CA LEU A 292 2.92 16.23 -0.37
C LEU A 292 1.55 16.11 -1.03
N ALA A 293 0.47 16.16 -0.25
CA ALA A 293 -0.88 15.99 -0.78
C ALA A 293 -1.26 17.14 -1.72
N HIS A 294 -0.93 18.38 -1.35
CA HIS A 294 -1.12 19.56 -2.19
C HIS A 294 -0.27 19.48 -3.47
N MET A 295 0.99 19.08 -3.34
CA MET A 295 1.87 18.88 -4.49
C MET A 295 1.30 17.83 -5.47
N TYR A 296 0.89 16.67 -4.98
CA TYR A 296 0.35 15.61 -5.83
C TYR A 296 -0.96 16.02 -6.51
N ARG A 297 -1.88 16.66 -5.78
CA ARG A 297 -3.12 17.18 -6.38
C ARG A 297 -2.83 18.21 -7.46
N THR A 298 -1.84 19.07 -7.27
CA THR A 298 -1.42 20.07 -8.26
C THR A 298 -0.81 19.39 -9.50
N ILE A 299 0.06 18.40 -9.32
CA ILE A 299 0.63 17.60 -10.41
C ILE A 299 -0.48 16.92 -11.22
N TRP A 300 -1.41 16.24 -10.54
CA TRP A 300 -2.47 15.47 -11.21
C TRP A 300 -3.51 16.36 -11.89
N ALA A 301 -3.73 17.57 -11.40
CA ALA A 301 -4.58 18.55 -12.04
C ALA A 301 -3.99 19.17 -13.31
N ALA A 302 -2.68 19.08 -13.52
CA ALA A 302 -2.02 19.62 -14.70
C ALA A 302 -2.43 18.91 -16.00
N GLY A 303 -2.83 17.62 -15.94
CA GLY A 303 -3.32 16.90 -17.12
C GLY A 303 -3.00 15.40 -17.09
N PRO A 304 -3.29 14.68 -18.19
CA PRO A 304 -3.00 13.25 -18.30
C PRO A 304 -1.49 12.97 -18.46
N PRO A 305 -1.06 11.70 -18.39
CA PRO A 305 0.31 11.30 -18.74
C PRO A 305 0.74 11.85 -20.09
N GLY A 306 1.97 12.34 -20.18
CA GLY A 306 2.51 13.06 -21.34
C GLY A 306 2.36 14.58 -21.26
N THR A 307 1.74 15.12 -20.22
CA THR A 307 1.73 16.56 -19.95
C THR A 307 3.10 17.03 -19.47
N ASP A 308 3.54 18.19 -20.00
CA ASP A 308 4.72 18.88 -19.50
C ASP A 308 4.34 19.68 -18.25
N ILE A 309 4.94 19.35 -17.12
CA ILE A 309 4.67 19.94 -15.81
C ILE A 309 5.86 20.78 -15.40
N ARG A 310 5.63 22.04 -15.06
CA ARG A 310 6.67 22.98 -14.67
C ARG A 310 6.86 22.97 -13.16
N PHE A 311 8.09 22.70 -12.74
CA PHE A 311 8.55 22.80 -11.36
C PHE A 311 9.40 24.05 -11.19
N THR A 312 9.26 24.72 -10.05
CA THR A 312 10.27 25.67 -9.54
C THR A 312 10.90 25.01 -8.34
N VAL A 313 12.20 24.79 -8.40
CA VAL A 313 12.98 24.15 -7.32
C VAL A 313 14.10 25.07 -6.86
N LEU A 314 14.50 24.92 -5.61
CA LEU A 314 15.73 25.51 -5.06
C LEU A 314 16.76 24.41 -4.95
N ARG A 315 17.88 24.59 -5.66
CA ARG A 315 19.06 23.71 -5.62
C ARG A 315 20.25 24.54 -5.21
N ASP A 316 20.92 24.19 -4.13
CA ASP A 316 21.92 25.00 -3.47
C ASP A 316 21.33 26.39 -3.16
N ASP A 317 21.79 27.45 -3.82
CA ASP A 317 21.27 28.81 -3.70
C ASP A 317 20.53 29.30 -4.95
N ASP A 318 20.38 28.44 -5.97
CA ASP A 318 19.79 28.80 -7.25
C ASP A 318 18.33 28.36 -7.36
N VAL A 319 17.48 29.26 -7.85
CA VAL A 319 16.08 28.96 -8.18
C VAL A 319 16.00 28.55 -9.65
N LEU A 320 15.66 27.28 -9.87
CA LEU A 320 15.58 26.66 -11.20
C LEU A 320 14.15 26.45 -11.62
N SER A 321 13.86 26.66 -12.91
CA SER A 321 12.57 26.30 -13.52
C SER A 321 12.78 25.10 -14.45
N ILE A 322 12.24 23.95 -14.08
CA ILE A 322 12.42 22.67 -14.77
C ILE A 322 11.07 22.22 -15.30
N ARG A 323 11.04 21.77 -16.57
CA ARG A 323 9.86 21.15 -17.19
C ARG A 323 10.03 19.65 -17.25
N VAL A 324 9.12 18.93 -16.62
CA VAL A 324 9.12 17.48 -16.56
C VAL A 324 8.00 16.95 -17.46
N ARG A 325 8.35 16.18 -18.48
CA ARG A 325 7.37 15.46 -19.30
C ARG A 325 6.90 14.23 -18.57
N SER A 326 5.71 14.27 -18.03
CA SER A 326 5.13 13.16 -17.27
C SER A 326 4.90 11.90 -18.12
N ALA A 327 4.81 10.75 -17.47
CA ALA A 327 4.54 9.45 -18.11
C ALA A 327 3.38 8.70 -17.47
N ASP A 328 2.92 7.64 -18.12
CA ASP A 328 2.05 6.63 -17.50
C ASP A 328 2.93 5.63 -16.73
N ARG A 329 2.76 5.54 -15.43
CA ARG A 329 3.51 4.65 -14.55
C ARG A 329 3.46 3.19 -15.01
N TYR A 330 2.32 2.75 -15.50
CA TYR A 330 2.13 1.37 -15.98
C TYR A 330 2.98 1.01 -17.19
N ASN A 331 3.45 2.00 -17.97
CA ASN A 331 4.33 1.74 -19.11
C ASN A 331 5.75 1.32 -18.71
N ARG A 332 6.11 1.51 -17.44
CA ARG A 332 7.42 1.10 -16.87
C ARG A 332 7.37 -0.25 -16.18
N MET A 333 6.19 -0.79 -15.96
CA MET A 333 5.98 -2.02 -15.20
C MET A 333 5.61 -3.17 -16.13
N ASN A 334 6.16 -4.35 -15.86
CA ASN A 334 5.80 -5.60 -16.54
C ASN A 334 4.58 -6.23 -15.85
N LEU A 335 3.42 -5.63 -16.05
CA LEU A 335 2.17 -6.15 -15.49
C LEU A 335 1.52 -7.17 -16.42
N PRO A 336 0.84 -8.19 -15.87
CA PRO A 336 0.11 -9.16 -16.65
C PRO A 336 -0.90 -8.45 -17.58
N ARG A 337 -0.85 -8.77 -18.87
CA ARG A 337 -1.86 -8.32 -19.83
C ARG A 337 -2.91 -9.41 -19.94
N ARG A 338 -4.11 -9.15 -19.48
CA ARG A 338 -5.26 -9.99 -19.85
C ARG A 338 -5.66 -9.65 -21.30
N HIS A 339 -5.66 -10.66 -22.15
CA HIS A 339 -6.11 -10.58 -23.53
C HIS A 339 -7.63 -10.76 -23.60
#